data_d0a4cf6b360a124957b3b060d2bcc40a
#
_entry.id   d0a4cf6b360a124957b3b060d2bcc40a
#
_cell.length_a   1.000
_cell.length_b   1.000
_cell.length_c   1.000
_cell.angle_alpha   90.00
_cell.angle_beta   90.00
_cell.angle_gamma   90.00
#
_symmetry.space_group_name_H-M   'P 1'
#
loop_
_entity.id
_entity.type
_entity.pdbx_description
1 polymer ?
#
loop_
_entity_poly.entity_id
_entity_poly.type
_entity_poly.pdbx_seq_one_letter_code
_entity_poly.pdbx_strand_id
1 'polypeptide(L)'
;MKAENNVYQSPALGCMLGTANQVLLKELERALKDARLNLTSSEYLVLRALYSRDGIQQCEIAEMVGRDKAGICRCVTGLVKKGLVKVEPISYKCVRVYLTKTALSIQPQVMQVAESRHKELIELLSPSELEAFTKVLNIIIKTKIRKETK
;
A
#
# COMPACT_ATOMS: atom_id res chain seq x y z
N MET A 1 -7.48 -39.88 3.61
CA MET A 1 -6.73 -39.62 2.36
C MET A 1 -5.88 -38.36 2.57
N LYS A 2 -4.60 -38.55 2.80
CA LYS A 2 -3.68 -37.39 2.89
C LYS A 2 -3.51 -36.92 1.46
N ALA A 3 -4.04 -35.71 1.14
CA ALA A 3 -3.63 -35.02 -0.04
C ALA A 3 -2.12 -34.79 0.09
N GLU A 4 -1.33 -35.52 -0.64
CA GLU A 4 0.06 -35.15 -0.86
C GLU A 4 0.04 -33.78 -1.49
N ASN A 5 0.34 -32.78 -0.67
CA ASN A 5 0.58 -31.43 -1.15
C ASN A 5 1.83 -31.48 -2.02
N ASN A 6 1.62 -31.86 -3.27
CA ASN A 6 2.64 -31.69 -4.27
C ASN A 6 2.87 -30.20 -4.43
N VAL A 7 3.94 -29.70 -3.87
CA VAL A 7 4.35 -28.29 -3.89
C VAL A 7 4.29 -27.73 -5.33
N TYR A 8 4.49 -28.58 -6.32
CA TYR A 8 4.43 -28.19 -7.74
C TYR A 8 3.02 -28.12 -8.31
N GLN A 9 2.00 -28.61 -7.59
CA GLN A 9 0.59 -28.51 -7.99
C GLN A 9 -0.17 -27.45 -7.18
N SER A 10 0.46 -26.86 -6.17
CA SER A 10 -0.11 -25.72 -5.43
C SER A 10 -0.11 -24.48 -6.30
N PRO A 11 -1.10 -23.59 -6.16
CA PRO A 11 -1.05 -22.29 -6.79
C PRO A 11 0.29 -21.61 -6.48
N ALA A 12 0.88 -20.97 -7.48
CA ALA A 12 2.14 -20.27 -7.31
C ALA A 12 2.04 -19.27 -6.14
N LEU A 13 3.00 -19.29 -5.23
CA LEU A 13 3.01 -18.44 -4.03
C LEU A 13 2.86 -16.95 -4.36
N GLY A 14 3.47 -16.49 -5.46
CA GLY A 14 3.33 -15.13 -5.95
C GLY A 14 1.88 -14.78 -6.29
N CYS A 15 1.16 -15.71 -6.93
CA CYS A 15 -0.27 -15.52 -7.23
C CYS A 15 -1.11 -15.50 -5.95
N MET A 16 -0.82 -16.35 -4.98
CA MET A 16 -1.51 -16.36 -3.69
C MET A 16 -1.28 -15.06 -2.93
N LEU A 17 -0.06 -14.55 -2.88
CA LEU A 17 0.26 -13.25 -2.28
C LEU A 17 -0.48 -12.11 -2.98
N GLY A 18 -0.52 -12.13 -4.32
CA GLY A 18 -1.26 -11.15 -5.10
C GLY A 18 -2.75 -11.17 -4.79
N THR A 19 -3.36 -12.36 -4.75
CA THR A 19 -4.78 -12.53 -4.37
C THR A 19 -5.05 -12.07 -2.95
N ALA A 20 -4.21 -12.46 -2.00
CA ALA A 20 -4.33 -12.03 -0.61
C ALA A 20 -4.24 -10.50 -0.48
N ASN A 21 -3.28 -9.89 -1.17
CA ASN A 21 -3.15 -8.43 -1.18
C ASN A 21 -4.39 -7.75 -1.77
N GLN A 22 -4.96 -8.28 -2.85
CA GLN A 22 -6.19 -7.73 -3.42
C GLN A 22 -7.37 -7.80 -2.45
N VAL A 23 -7.51 -8.92 -1.72
CA VAL A 23 -8.56 -9.05 -0.70
C VAL A 23 -8.38 -7.99 0.39
N LEU A 24 -7.18 -7.85 0.92
CA LEU A 24 -6.88 -6.88 1.97
C LEU A 24 -7.13 -5.43 1.49
N LEU A 25 -6.73 -5.10 0.27
CA LEU A 25 -6.96 -3.77 -0.29
C LEU A 25 -8.45 -3.48 -0.51
N LYS A 26 -9.23 -4.44 -0.97
CA LYS A 26 -10.68 -4.28 -1.14
C LYS A 26 -11.39 -4.09 0.20
N GLU A 27 -11.01 -4.85 1.21
CA GLU A 27 -11.57 -4.70 2.55
C GLU A 27 -11.22 -3.34 3.16
N LEU A 28 -9.98 -2.88 2.97
CA LEU A 28 -9.57 -1.55 3.38
C LEU A 28 -10.38 -0.46 2.67
N GLU A 29 -10.54 -0.55 1.35
CA GLU A 29 -11.33 0.41 0.57
C GLU A 29 -12.78 0.46 1.01
N ARG A 30 -13.38 -0.69 1.31
CA ARG A 30 -14.73 -0.77 1.88
C ARG A 30 -14.80 -0.04 3.22
N ALA A 31 -13.86 -0.32 4.12
CA ALA A 31 -13.80 0.32 5.43
C ALA A 31 -13.61 1.85 5.34
N LEU A 32 -12.80 2.32 4.40
CA LEU A 32 -12.63 3.76 4.14
C LEU A 32 -13.96 4.40 3.67
N LYS A 33 -14.69 3.73 2.77
CA LYS A 33 -16.01 4.19 2.31
C LYS A 33 -17.03 4.23 3.43
N ASP A 34 -17.08 3.20 4.27
CA ASP A 34 -17.97 3.12 5.42
C ASP A 34 -17.69 4.24 6.43
N ALA A 35 -16.43 4.64 6.55
CA ALA A 35 -16.01 5.79 7.36
C ALA A 35 -16.23 7.15 6.64
N ARG A 36 -16.89 7.16 5.48
CA ARG A 36 -17.14 8.34 4.65
C ARG A 36 -15.86 9.03 4.14
N LEU A 37 -14.79 8.28 4.05
CA LEU A 37 -13.56 8.70 3.41
C LEU A 37 -13.59 8.24 1.95
N ASN A 38 -13.71 9.19 1.04
CA ASN A 38 -13.76 8.89 -0.39
C ASN A 38 -12.37 8.64 -0.95
N LEU A 39 -11.79 7.51 -0.58
CA LEU A 39 -10.45 7.10 -0.98
C LEU A 39 -10.48 5.69 -1.58
N THR A 40 -9.78 5.52 -2.70
CA THR A 40 -9.44 4.18 -3.18
C THR A 40 -8.29 3.61 -2.36
N SER A 41 -8.12 2.31 -2.39
CA SER A 41 -6.98 1.66 -1.72
C SER A 41 -5.64 2.16 -2.26
N SER A 42 -5.55 2.43 -3.55
CA SER A 42 -4.34 2.98 -4.17
C SER A 42 -4.06 4.42 -3.73
N GLU A 43 -5.09 5.25 -3.63
CA GLU A 43 -4.97 6.61 -3.09
C GLU A 43 -4.54 6.60 -1.62
N TYR A 44 -5.08 5.67 -0.83
CA TYR A 44 -4.63 5.47 0.56
C TYR A 44 -3.14 5.17 0.64
N LEU A 45 -2.62 4.29 -0.22
CA LEU A 45 -1.20 3.96 -0.23
C LEU A 45 -0.31 5.18 -0.51
N VAL A 46 -0.74 6.05 -1.43
CA VAL A 46 -0.05 7.31 -1.72
C VAL A 46 -0.08 8.24 -0.51
N LEU A 47 -1.26 8.45 0.10
CA LEU A 47 -1.38 9.27 1.30
C LEU A 47 -0.54 8.73 2.45
N ARG A 48 -0.53 7.41 2.66
CA ARG A 48 0.30 6.79 3.70
C ARG A 48 1.79 7.07 3.49
N ALA A 49 2.27 6.99 2.26
CA ALA A 49 3.66 7.35 1.93
C ALA A 49 3.95 8.81 2.29
N LEU A 50 3.05 9.73 1.91
CA LEU A 50 3.17 11.16 2.20
C LEU A 50 3.06 11.47 3.71
N TYR A 51 2.20 10.77 4.43
CA TYR A 51 2.09 10.92 5.89
C TYR A 51 3.39 10.50 6.60
N SER A 52 4.12 9.54 6.04
CA SER A 52 5.43 9.17 6.58
C SER A 52 6.53 10.17 6.20
N ARG A 53 6.47 10.74 5.01
CA ARG A 53 7.42 11.75 4.51
C ARG A 53 6.74 12.61 3.45
N ASP A 54 6.35 13.82 3.81
CA ASP A 54 5.72 14.78 2.91
C ASP A 54 6.72 15.38 1.92
N GLY A 55 6.22 15.89 0.81
CA GLY A 55 7.03 16.60 -0.17
C GLY A 55 8.03 15.73 -0.92
N ILE A 56 7.72 14.47 -1.14
CA ILE A 56 8.56 13.55 -1.91
C ILE A 56 8.20 13.53 -3.40
N GLN A 57 9.13 13.09 -4.20
CA GLN A 57 8.92 13.00 -5.64
C GLN A 57 7.96 11.85 -5.98
N GLN A 58 7.20 12.02 -7.05
CA GLN A 58 6.24 11.01 -7.49
C GLN A 58 6.92 9.66 -7.79
N CYS A 59 8.13 9.65 -8.32
CA CYS A 59 8.88 8.42 -8.55
C CYS A 59 9.28 7.72 -7.24
N GLU A 60 9.59 8.47 -6.18
CA GLU A 60 9.86 7.90 -4.85
C GLU A 60 8.60 7.27 -4.25
N ILE A 61 7.43 7.89 -4.44
CA ILE A 61 6.15 7.30 -4.02
C ILE A 61 5.94 5.97 -4.73
N ALA A 62 6.18 5.89 -6.03
CA ALA A 62 6.04 4.67 -6.81
C ALA A 62 6.92 3.53 -6.25
N GLU A 63 8.16 3.82 -5.90
CA GLU A 63 9.07 2.86 -5.26
C GLU A 63 8.57 2.42 -3.88
N MET A 64 8.18 3.36 -3.02
CA MET A 64 7.70 3.09 -1.66
C MET A 64 6.45 2.23 -1.67
N VAL A 65 5.55 2.44 -2.62
CA VAL A 65 4.27 1.75 -2.73
C VAL A 65 4.40 0.44 -3.52
N GLY A 66 5.46 0.28 -4.29
CA GLY A 66 5.65 -0.88 -5.16
C GLY A 66 4.72 -0.89 -6.37
N ARG A 67 4.42 0.28 -6.91
CA ARG A 67 3.54 0.48 -8.06
C ARG A 67 4.28 1.14 -9.23
N ASP A 68 3.74 1.01 -10.45
CA ASP A 68 4.30 1.67 -11.61
C ASP A 68 4.02 3.19 -11.60
N LYS A 69 4.80 3.92 -12.37
CA LYS A 69 4.69 5.37 -12.45
C LYS A 69 3.33 5.84 -12.97
N ALA A 70 2.78 5.14 -13.95
CA ALA A 70 1.47 5.49 -14.54
C ALA A 70 0.34 5.34 -13.51
N GLY A 71 0.35 4.26 -12.73
CA GLY A 71 -0.61 4.02 -11.65
C GLY A 71 -0.55 5.09 -10.57
N ILE A 72 0.66 5.47 -10.15
CA ILE A 72 0.86 6.54 -9.15
C ILE A 72 0.44 7.89 -9.72
N CYS A 73 0.74 8.19 -10.98
CA CYS A 73 0.28 9.41 -11.63
C CYS A 73 -1.24 9.55 -11.60
N ARG A 74 -1.96 8.47 -11.90
CA ARG A 74 -3.43 8.45 -11.82
C ARG A 74 -3.93 8.67 -10.39
N CYS A 75 -3.30 8.05 -9.41
CA CYS A 75 -3.65 8.24 -7.99
C CYS A 75 -3.42 9.68 -7.54
N VAL A 76 -2.29 10.26 -7.88
CA VAL A 76 -1.96 11.65 -7.56
C VAL A 76 -2.96 12.61 -8.23
N THR A 77 -3.30 12.39 -9.50
CA THR A 77 -4.33 13.19 -10.19
C THR A 77 -5.68 13.09 -9.47
N GLY A 78 -6.10 11.90 -9.06
CA GLY A 78 -7.33 11.71 -8.28
C GLY A 78 -7.30 12.43 -6.95
N LEU A 79 -6.18 12.38 -6.24
CA LEU A 79 -6.01 13.06 -4.96
C LEU A 79 -5.97 14.60 -5.10
N VAL A 80 -5.40 15.11 -6.19
CA VAL A 80 -5.47 16.57 -6.51
C VAL A 80 -6.92 17.00 -6.70
N LYS A 81 -7.70 16.23 -7.47
CA LYS A 81 -9.13 16.53 -7.68
C LYS A 81 -9.94 16.52 -6.38
N LYS A 82 -9.54 15.68 -5.43
CA LYS A 82 -10.18 15.60 -4.10
C LYS A 82 -9.68 16.66 -3.11
N GLY A 83 -8.71 17.48 -3.51
CA GLY A 83 -8.14 18.53 -2.67
C GLY A 83 -7.26 18.00 -1.53
N LEU A 84 -6.71 16.77 -1.68
CA LEU A 84 -5.92 16.13 -0.64
C LEU A 84 -4.41 16.28 -0.86
N VAL A 85 -3.98 16.48 -2.10
CA VAL A 85 -2.58 16.74 -2.41
C VAL A 85 -2.46 17.88 -3.42
N LYS A 86 -1.31 18.52 -3.44
CA LYS A 86 -0.88 19.47 -4.46
C LYS A 86 0.46 19.00 -5.04
N VAL A 87 0.72 19.35 -6.28
CA VAL A 87 1.94 18.99 -6.98
C VAL A 87 2.73 20.24 -7.36
N GLU A 88 4.05 20.16 -7.25
CA GLU A 88 4.97 21.19 -7.71
C GLU A 88 5.93 20.59 -8.73
N PRO A 89 6.01 21.13 -9.96
CA PRO A 89 7.01 20.73 -10.92
C PRO A 89 8.40 21.09 -10.41
N ILE A 90 9.34 20.13 -10.46
CA ILE A 90 10.76 20.34 -10.15
C ILE A 90 11.54 20.48 -11.46
N SER A 91 11.20 19.64 -12.44
CA SER A 91 11.81 19.59 -13.76
C SER A 91 10.81 19.04 -14.77
N TYR A 92 11.21 18.97 -16.04
CA TYR A 92 10.33 18.51 -17.13
C TYR A 92 9.60 17.17 -16.87
N LYS A 93 10.21 16.25 -16.12
CA LYS A 93 9.65 14.91 -15.86
C LYS A 93 9.46 14.61 -14.37
N CYS A 94 9.68 15.57 -13.50
CA CYS A 94 9.70 15.33 -12.08
C CYS A 94 8.77 16.30 -11.36
N VAL A 95 7.84 15.74 -10.58
CA VAL A 95 6.96 16.51 -9.71
C VAL A 95 7.14 16.07 -8.28
N ARG A 96 7.02 17.00 -7.37
CA ARG A 96 6.99 16.78 -5.93
C ARG A 96 5.55 16.87 -5.44
N VAL A 97 5.15 15.98 -4.56
CA VAL A 97 3.78 15.87 -4.07
C VAL A 97 3.72 16.27 -2.60
N TYR A 98 2.77 17.11 -2.26
CA TYR A 98 2.58 17.63 -0.90
C TYR A 98 1.16 17.38 -0.41
N LEU A 99 1.04 17.09 0.87
CA LEU A 99 -0.24 17.03 1.56
C LEU A 99 -0.86 18.43 1.69
N THR A 100 -2.17 18.50 1.56
CA THR A 100 -2.94 19.71 1.89
C THR A 100 -3.34 19.71 3.36
N LYS A 101 -3.81 20.86 3.86
CA LYS A 101 -4.39 20.94 5.21
C LYS A 101 -5.57 19.98 5.39
N THR A 102 -6.38 19.81 4.35
CA THR A 102 -7.49 18.83 4.36
C THR A 102 -6.99 17.42 4.56
N ALA A 103 -5.94 17.01 3.83
CA ALA A 103 -5.34 15.69 4.00
C ALA A 103 -4.80 15.47 5.42
N LEU A 104 -4.18 16.49 6.01
CA LEU A 104 -3.69 16.43 7.39
C LEU A 104 -4.84 16.35 8.40
N SER A 105 -5.95 17.03 8.14
CA SER A 105 -7.14 16.99 9.02
C SER A 105 -7.81 15.63 9.07
N ILE A 106 -7.78 14.86 7.99
CA ILE A 106 -8.37 13.52 7.91
C ILE A 106 -7.38 12.41 8.30
N GLN A 107 -6.11 12.72 8.45
CA GLN A 107 -5.06 11.74 8.76
C GLN A 107 -5.39 10.83 9.96
N PRO A 108 -5.84 11.36 11.12
CA PRO A 108 -6.18 10.50 12.26
C PRO A 108 -7.27 9.47 11.93
N GLN A 109 -8.29 9.88 11.19
CA GLN A 109 -9.38 9.00 10.79
C GLN A 109 -8.92 7.95 9.77
N VAL A 110 -8.14 8.34 8.78
CA VAL A 110 -7.57 7.43 7.77
C VAL A 110 -6.69 6.37 8.44
N MET A 111 -5.81 6.81 9.33
CA MET A 111 -4.90 5.90 10.03
C MET A 111 -5.63 4.97 11.00
N GLN A 112 -6.69 5.45 11.65
CA GLN A 112 -7.52 4.62 12.52
C GLN A 112 -8.21 3.49 11.75
N VAL A 113 -8.77 3.77 10.58
CA VAL A 113 -9.39 2.75 9.72
C VAL A 113 -8.37 1.69 9.31
N ALA A 114 -7.18 2.13 8.86
CA ALA A 114 -6.12 1.23 8.46
C ALA A 114 -5.61 0.37 9.61
N GLU A 115 -5.43 0.95 10.78
CA GLU A 115 -4.99 0.24 11.98
C GLU A 115 -6.02 -0.79 12.44
N SER A 116 -7.30 -0.46 12.39
CA SER A 116 -8.38 -1.41 12.68
C SER A 116 -8.34 -2.63 11.76
N ARG A 117 -8.12 -2.42 10.46
CA ARG A 117 -8.00 -3.54 9.51
C ARG A 117 -6.75 -4.37 9.77
N HIS A 118 -5.65 -3.72 10.08
CA HIS A 118 -4.40 -4.40 10.43
C HIS A 118 -4.55 -5.25 11.69
N LYS A 119 -5.19 -4.71 12.71
CA LYS A 119 -5.46 -5.42 13.97
C LYS A 119 -6.31 -6.68 13.73
N GLU A 120 -7.37 -6.57 12.93
CA GLU A 120 -8.21 -7.73 12.60
C GLU A 120 -7.41 -8.82 11.88
N LEU A 121 -6.51 -8.46 10.97
CA LEU A 121 -5.63 -9.42 10.30
C LEU A 121 -4.69 -10.13 11.30
N ILE A 122 -4.09 -9.36 12.21
CA ILE A 122 -3.18 -9.92 13.23
C ILE A 122 -3.94 -10.89 14.15
N GLU A 123 -5.15 -10.59 14.52
CA GLU A 123 -5.98 -11.42 15.39
C GLU A 123 -6.36 -12.78 14.77
N LEU A 124 -6.26 -12.91 13.44
CA LEU A 124 -6.46 -14.19 12.76
C LEU A 124 -5.26 -15.14 12.88
N LEU A 125 -4.10 -14.64 13.29
CA LEU A 125 -2.86 -15.37 13.32
C LEU A 125 -2.40 -15.62 14.76
N SER A 126 -1.83 -16.80 15.00
CA SER A 126 -1.09 -17.02 16.24
C SER A 126 0.20 -16.19 16.25
N PRO A 127 0.79 -15.89 17.43
CA PRO A 127 2.04 -15.15 17.48
C PRO A 127 3.17 -15.77 16.65
N SER A 128 3.26 -17.10 16.63
CA SER A 128 4.27 -17.80 15.83
C SER A 128 4.02 -17.72 14.33
N GLU A 129 2.75 -17.78 13.90
CA GLU A 129 2.38 -17.59 12.50
C GLU A 129 2.66 -16.17 12.03
N LEU A 130 2.35 -15.17 12.85
CA LEU A 130 2.63 -13.76 12.54
C LEU A 130 4.13 -13.53 12.38
N GLU A 131 4.94 -14.06 13.30
CA GLU A 131 6.41 -13.95 13.24
C GLU A 131 6.97 -14.60 11.99
N ALA A 132 6.55 -15.84 11.69
CA ALA A 132 6.99 -16.58 10.51
C ALA A 132 6.59 -15.87 9.21
N PHE A 133 5.35 -15.41 9.13
CA PHE A 133 4.83 -14.70 7.97
C PHE A 133 5.56 -13.38 7.72
N THR A 134 5.76 -12.58 8.77
CA THR A 134 6.53 -11.34 8.70
C THR A 134 7.96 -11.58 8.23
N LYS A 135 8.59 -12.64 8.74
CA LYS A 135 9.94 -13.04 8.33
C LYS A 135 9.99 -13.38 6.83
N VAL A 136 9.03 -14.16 6.34
CA VAL A 136 8.95 -14.53 4.91
C VAL A 136 8.75 -13.32 4.02
N LEU A 137 7.85 -12.42 4.37
CA LEU A 137 7.63 -11.18 3.64
C LEU A 137 8.90 -10.33 3.56
N ASN A 138 9.62 -10.20 4.67
CA ASN A 138 10.89 -9.46 4.72
C ASN A 138 11.97 -10.09 3.83
N ILE A 139 12.04 -11.41 3.76
CA ILE A 139 12.96 -12.11 2.85
C ILE A 139 12.64 -11.76 1.40
N ILE A 140 11.37 -11.80 1.01
CA ILE A 140 10.93 -11.48 -0.35
C ILE A 140 11.27 -10.04 -0.71
N ILE A 141 10.97 -9.10 0.17
CA ILE A 141 11.23 -7.67 -0.03
C ILE A 141 12.72 -7.40 -0.18
N LYS A 142 13.55 -7.97 0.69
CA LYS A 142 15.02 -7.80 0.64
C LYS A 142 15.64 -8.44 -0.61
N THR A 143 15.08 -9.52 -1.12
CA THR A 143 15.57 -10.16 -2.34
C THR A 143 15.39 -9.25 -3.56
N LYS A 144 14.31 -8.51 -3.64
CA LYS A 144 14.09 -7.50 -4.68
C LYS A 144 15.17 -6.41 -4.64
N ILE A 145 15.46 -5.88 -3.46
CA ILE A 145 16.44 -4.80 -3.28
C ILE A 145 17.85 -5.23 -3.75
N ARG A 146 18.22 -6.48 -3.53
CA ARG A 146 19.54 -6.98 -3.96
C ARG A 146 19.74 -7.06 -5.47
N LYS A 147 18.66 -7.21 -6.24
CA LYS A 147 18.73 -7.27 -7.70
C LYS A 147 18.81 -5.89 -8.36
N GLU A 148 18.38 -4.86 -7.71
CA GLU A 148 18.42 -3.48 -8.22
C GLU A 148 19.78 -2.82 -8.00
N THR A 149 20.64 -3.39 -7.14
CA THR A 149 21.97 -2.85 -6.81
C THR A 149 23.09 -3.45 -7.66
N LYS A 150 22.76 -4.31 -8.58
CA LYS A 150 23.69 -4.82 -9.61
C LYS A 150 23.47 -4.03 -10.89
#